data_b62d7a233cb8108f2c9228be92e3bef6
#
_entry.id   b62d7a233cb8108f2c9228be92e3bef6
#
_cell.length_a   1.000
_cell.length_b   1.000
_cell.length_c   1.000
_cell.angle_alpha   90.00
_cell.angle_beta   90.00
_cell.angle_gamma   90.00
#
_symmetry.space_group_name_H-M   'P 1'
#
loop_
_entity.id
_entity.type
_entity.pdbx_description
1 polymer ?
#
loop_
_entity_poly.entity_id
_entity_poly.type
_entity_poly.pdbx_seq_one_letter_code
_entity_poly.pdbx_strand_id
1 'polypeptide(L)'
;MMLLALCLVSLAATAQSVPSWLETTHDFGKFRDSLKSVSTTMRMVNRGDSALVITRVQSNCGCTVAEYTRQAIEPGDTGSVQVTYSTRDIPGPFEKKVYVYTNGKPRKSTLTVKGSVIGSAETVAERYPFGFGPIRLNSASMPLGEVFRGNSRNAYISGYNTSSDTMLVHAAINSKYISCHVLPDTIEPGGIFIVSVHCSSAGAPQWGFNADTVKMMAHSLHGTEQYEGKFNVMLQVKENFSRMTEKQRRNAPVIEVSTDKVDFETCAPNEPVTRTFTITNRGKDVLRLRRLFVPEGEGITATSDRDELKKGQSATVSVTLDTSARANSVVNTLLTIIANDPYTPQTQLRLVGIVK
;
A
#
# COMPACT_ATOMS: atom_id res chain seq x y z
N MET A 1 9.82 -17.31 -88.18
CA MET A 1 10.87 -16.92 -87.15
C MET A 1 10.17 -16.22 -86.03
N MET A 2 9.93 -16.93 -84.93
CA MET A 2 9.26 -16.38 -83.74
C MET A 2 10.34 -16.22 -82.62
N LEU A 3 10.73 -14.98 -82.32
CA LEU A 3 11.68 -14.68 -81.23
C LEU A 3 10.94 -14.84 -79.86
N LEU A 4 11.38 -15.84 -79.10
CA LEU A 4 10.97 -16.02 -77.71
C LEU A 4 11.78 -15.05 -76.83
N ALA A 5 11.15 -13.96 -76.35
CA ALA A 5 11.76 -13.07 -75.40
C ALA A 5 11.69 -13.73 -74.01
N LEU A 6 12.87 -14.15 -73.48
CA LEU A 6 13.03 -14.71 -72.17
C LEU A 6 13.09 -13.54 -71.17
N CYS A 7 11.97 -13.22 -70.42
CA CYS A 7 11.97 -12.28 -69.31
C CYS A 7 12.66 -12.93 -68.12
N LEU A 8 13.92 -12.54 -67.88
CA LEU A 8 14.62 -12.78 -66.63
C LEU A 8 14.00 -11.91 -65.52
N VAL A 9 13.10 -12.49 -64.70
CA VAL A 9 12.67 -11.89 -63.47
C VAL A 9 13.80 -12.05 -62.46
N SER A 10 14.60 -10.99 -62.26
CA SER A 10 15.56 -10.94 -61.18
C SER A 10 14.80 -10.85 -59.84
N LEU A 11 14.76 -11.94 -59.07
CA LEU A 11 14.38 -11.85 -57.66
C LEU A 11 15.46 -10.99 -56.94
N ALA A 12 15.13 -9.76 -56.66
CA ALA A 12 15.94 -8.95 -55.76
C ALA A 12 15.78 -9.54 -54.34
N ALA A 13 16.72 -10.36 -53.92
CA ALA A 13 16.86 -10.76 -52.53
C ALA A 13 17.15 -9.48 -51.72
N THR A 14 16.24 -9.04 -50.92
CA THR A 14 16.45 -7.89 -50.01
C THR A 14 17.40 -8.33 -48.92
N ALA A 15 18.62 -7.85 -48.95
CA ALA A 15 19.62 -8.05 -47.90
C ALA A 15 19.04 -7.64 -46.53
N GLN A 16 19.09 -8.53 -45.58
CA GLN A 16 18.45 -8.33 -44.28
C GLN A 16 19.37 -8.75 -43.13
N SER A 17 19.60 -7.84 -42.17
CA SER A 17 20.28 -8.18 -40.95
C SER A 17 19.35 -8.89 -39.97
N VAL A 18 19.84 -9.93 -39.27
CA VAL A 18 19.05 -10.78 -38.36
C VAL A 18 19.80 -10.96 -37.03
N PRO A 19 19.38 -10.30 -35.94
CA PRO A 19 19.95 -10.50 -34.62
C PRO A 19 19.52 -11.87 -34.06
N SER A 20 20.47 -12.72 -33.73
CA SER A 20 20.27 -14.02 -33.10
C SER A 20 21.00 -14.05 -31.76
N TRP A 21 20.26 -13.97 -30.66
CA TRP A 21 20.81 -13.97 -29.32
C TRP A 21 21.24 -15.37 -28.89
N LEU A 22 22.39 -15.50 -28.24
CA LEU A 22 22.85 -16.76 -27.63
C LEU A 22 22.04 -17.07 -26.36
N GLU A 23 21.67 -16.02 -25.63
CA GLU A 23 20.75 -16.08 -24.51
C GLU A 23 19.93 -14.78 -24.43
N THR A 24 18.70 -14.87 -23.98
CA THR A 24 17.81 -13.70 -23.78
C THR A 24 17.48 -13.46 -22.31
N THR A 25 17.86 -14.39 -21.43
CA THR A 25 17.62 -14.30 -19.99
C THR A 25 18.86 -14.74 -19.23
N HIS A 26 19.33 -13.90 -18.34
CA HIS A 26 20.44 -14.20 -17.43
C HIS A 26 19.97 -14.16 -15.99
N ASP A 27 20.28 -15.21 -15.21
CA ASP A 27 19.97 -15.32 -13.79
C ASP A 27 21.25 -15.17 -12.98
N PHE A 28 21.37 -14.09 -12.20
CA PHE A 28 22.49 -13.86 -11.29
C PHE A 28 22.45 -14.75 -10.04
N GLY A 29 21.35 -15.50 -9.83
CA GLY A 29 21.16 -16.26 -8.60
C GLY A 29 20.97 -15.37 -7.39
N LYS A 30 21.34 -15.90 -6.20
CA LYS A 30 21.29 -15.17 -4.92
C LYS A 30 22.66 -14.56 -4.62
N PHE A 31 22.71 -13.26 -4.33
CA PHE A 31 23.94 -12.55 -3.96
C PHE A 31 23.69 -11.46 -2.91
N ARG A 32 24.74 -11.09 -2.16
CA ARG A 32 24.63 -10.09 -1.08
C ARG A 32 24.64 -8.67 -1.63
N ASP A 33 23.92 -7.76 -0.97
CA ASP A 33 23.87 -6.32 -1.29
C ASP A 33 25.25 -5.64 -1.20
N SER A 34 26.17 -6.21 -0.41
CA SER A 34 27.58 -5.74 -0.31
C SER A 34 28.31 -5.71 -1.66
N LEU A 35 27.88 -6.49 -2.66
CA LEU A 35 28.44 -6.43 -4.01
C LEU A 35 28.08 -5.12 -4.76
N LYS A 36 27.11 -4.35 -4.27
CA LYS A 36 26.60 -3.09 -4.85
C LYS A 36 26.07 -3.22 -6.27
N SER A 37 26.69 -4.05 -7.13
CA SER A 37 26.24 -4.33 -8.49
C SER A 37 26.73 -5.68 -8.98
N VAL A 38 26.01 -6.24 -9.94
CA VAL A 38 26.37 -7.43 -10.70
C VAL A 38 26.19 -7.17 -12.19
N SER A 39 27.07 -7.75 -13.03
CA SER A 39 27.07 -7.51 -14.47
C SER A 39 27.09 -8.82 -15.25
N THR A 40 26.45 -8.82 -16.42
CA THR A 40 26.54 -9.89 -17.42
C THR A 40 26.69 -9.28 -18.81
N THR A 41 27.32 -10.05 -19.73
CA THR A 41 27.43 -9.66 -21.14
C THR A 41 26.63 -10.66 -21.98
N MET A 42 25.53 -10.20 -22.53
CA MET A 42 24.66 -10.99 -23.42
C MET A 42 25.11 -10.77 -24.88
N ARG A 43 25.29 -11.86 -25.63
CA ARG A 43 25.86 -11.83 -26.97
C ARG A 43 24.81 -12.22 -28.00
N MET A 44 24.91 -11.59 -29.18
CA MET A 44 24.13 -11.95 -30.38
C MET A 44 25.03 -12.09 -31.58
N VAL A 45 24.65 -12.97 -32.49
CA VAL A 45 25.31 -13.15 -33.78
C VAL A 45 24.40 -12.55 -34.88
N ASN A 46 24.99 -11.84 -35.83
CA ASN A 46 24.28 -11.42 -37.02
C ASN A 46 24.13 -12.63 -37.95
N ARG A 47 22.94 -13.23 -38.01
CA ARG A 47 22.61 -14.35 -38.90
C ARG A 47 22.06 -13.90 -40.26
N GLY A 48 22.02 -12.60 -40.50
CA GLY A 48 21.63 -12.03 -41.77
C GLY A 48 22.77 -11.97 -42.79
N ASP A 49 22.48 -11.35 -43.92
CA ASP A 49 23.39 -11.14 -45.03
C ASP A 49 23.82 -9.66 -45.21
N SER A 50 23.38 -8.79 -44.31
CA SER A 50 23.75 -7.38 -44.29
C SER A 50 24.15 -6.93 -42.86
N ALA A 51 24.91 -5.85 -42.76
CA ALA A 51 25.44 -5.31 -41.49
C ALA A 51 24.31 -5.00 -40.51
N LEU A 52 24.45 -5.51 -39.29
CA LEU A 52 23.54 -5.28 -38.16
C LEU A 52 24.07 -4.17 -37.28
N VAL A 53 23.21 -3.19 -36.95
CA VAL A 53 23.57 -2.07 -36.07
C VAL A 53 22.60 -2.03 -34.89
N ILE A 54 23.13 -1.96 -33.66
CA ILE A 54 22.34 -1.65 -32.47
C ILE A 54 22.08 -0.13 -32.47
N THR A 55 20.85 0.27 -32.71
CA THR A 55 20.48 1.69 -32.80
C THR A 55 20.18 2.31 -31.43
N ARG A 56 19.68 1.52 -30.49
CA ARG A 56 19.34 1.97 -29.13
C ARG A 56 19.22 0.79 -28.18
N VAL A 57 19.65 1.02 -26.94
CA VAL A 57 19.37 0.12 -25.80
C VAL A 57 18.66 0.93 -24.71
N GLN A 58 17.62 0.37 -24.15
CA GLN A 58 16.80 1.02 -23.13
C GLN A 58 16.43 0.03 -22.03
N SER A 59 16.65 0.40 -20.76
CA SER A 59 16.17 -0.35 -19.61
C SER A 59 14.83 0.23 -19.10
N ASN A 60 14.04 -0.60 -18.45
CA ASN A 60 12.76 -0.16 -17.85
C ASN A 60 12.91 0.46 -16.45
N CYS A 61 14.12 0.56 -15.90
CA CYS A 61 14.38 1.23 -14.62
C CYS A 61 15.80 1.83 -14.56
N GLY A 62 15.96 2.85 -13.73
CA GLY A 62 17.24 3.53 -13.54
C GLY A 62 18.32 2.74 -12.79
N CYS A 63 18.01 1.52 -12.30
CA CYS A 63 18.99 0.65 -11.62
C CYS A 63 19.66 -0.35 -12.55
N THR A 64 19.38 -0.30 -13.86
CA THR A 64 19.98 -1.16 -14.89
C THR A 64 20.65 -0.26 -15.93
N VAL A 65 21.96 -0.37 -16.05
CA VAL A 65 22.76 0.33 -17.05
C VAL A 65 23.14 -0.67 -18.13
N ALA A 66 23.06 -0.25 -19.40
CA ALA A 66 23.44 -1.10 -20.53
C ALA A 66 24.50 -0.41 -21.39
N GLU A 67 25.62 -1.11 -21.61
CA GLU A 67 26.63 -0.78 -22.60
C GLU A 67 26.52 -1.78 -23.77
N TYR A 68 26.83 -1.35 -24.99
CA TYR A 68 26.64 -2.20 -26.16
C TYR A 68 27.59 -1.88 -27.33
N THR A 69 27.76 -2.85 -28.23
CA THR A 69 28.53 -2.70 -29.47
C THR A 69 27.93 -1.60 -30.33
N ARG A 70 28.70 -0.55 -30.60
CA ARG A 70 28.27 0.62 -31.39
C ARG A 70 28.67 0.53 -32.86
N GLN A 71 29.66 -0.31 -33.19
CA GLN A 71 30.08 -0.57 -34.56
C GLN A 71 29.09 -1.46 -35.29
N ALA A 72 29.10 -1.44 -36.60
CA ALA A 72 28.37 -2.39 -37.43
C ALA A 72 28.87 -3.81 -37.15
N ILE A 73 27.98 -4.75 -37.06
CA ILE A 73 28.21 -6.17 -36.83
C ILE A 73 28.02 -6.85 -38.19
N GLU A 74 29.09 -7.26 -38.81
CA GLU A 74 29.03 -7.89 -40.15
C GLU A 74 28.33 -9.26 -40.10
N PRO A 75 27.86 -9.80 -41.24
CA PRO A 75 27.29 -11.13 -41.29
C PRO A 75 28.22 -12.20 -40.69
N GLY A 76 27.70 -12.95 -39.73
CA GLY A 76 28.44 -13.97 -38.99
C GLY A 76 29.19 -13.44 -37.75
N ASP A 77 29.38 -12.15 -37.61
CA ASP A 77 30.05 -11.54 -36.47
C ASP A 77 29.15 -11.43 -35.24
N THR A 78 29.78 -11.19 -34.08
CA THR A 78 29.13 -11.12 -32.77
C THR A 78 29.13 -9.69 -32.24
N GLY A 79 27.95 -9.24 -31.84
CA GLY A 79 27.74 -8.05 -31.00
C GLY A 79 27.38 -8.42 -29.56
N SER A 80 27.50 -7.45 -28.68
CA SER A 80 27.24 -7.64 -27.25
C SER A 80 26.48 -6.49 -26.62
N VAL A 81 25.74 -6.80 -25.57
CA VAL A 81 25.10 -5.85 -24.64
C VAL A 81 25.53 -6.26 -23.23
N GLN A 82 26.26 -5.39 -22.54
CA GLN A 82 26.60 -5.57 -21.14
C GLN A 82 25.50 -4.92 -20.28
N VAL A 83 24.93 -5.69 -19.37
CA VAL A 83 23.87 -5.25 -18.47
C VAL A 83 24.40 -5.29 -17.04
N THR A 84 24.35 -4.15 -16.35
CA THR A 84 24.77 -4.01 -14.95
C THR A 84 23.53 -3.71 -14.10
N TYR A 85 23.22 -4.57 -13.16
CA TYR A 85 22.20 -4.34 -12.15
C TYR A 85 22.84 -3.78 -10.86
N SER A 86 22.36 -2.62 -10.39
CA SER A 86 22.73 -2.03 -9.10
C SER A 86 21.69 -2.41 -8.04
N THR A 87 22.14 -2.91 -6.89
CA THR A 87 21.26 -3.35 -5.78
C THR A 87 20.49 -2.19 -5.15
N ARG A 88 21.09 -0.99 -5.13
CA ARG A 88 20.55 0.19 -4.43
C ARG A 88 20.02 -0.12 -3.04
N ASP A 89 20.64 -1.06 -2.36
CA ASP A 89 20.25 -1.53 -1.03
C ASP A 89 18.80 -2.01 -0.95
N ILE A 90 18.28 -2.58 -2.05
CA ILE A 90 16.94 -3.17 -2.12
C ILE A 90 17.05 -4.69 -2.05
N PRO A 91 16.82 -5.33 -0.89
CA PRO A 91 16.83 -6.76 -0.77
C PRO A 91 15.62 -7.41 -1.46
N GLY A 92 15.79 -8.67 -1.85
CA GLY A 92 14.75 -9.49 -2.44
C GLY A 92 14.91 -9.78 -3.94
N PRO A 93 13.96 -10.51 -4.53
CA PRO A 93 14.00 -10.90 -5.94
C PRO A 93 13.78 -9.69 -6.86
N PHE A 94 14.46 -9.74 -8.01
CA PHE A 94 14.25 -8.77 -9.07
C PHE A 94 14.18 -9.45 -10.43
N GLU A 95 13.43 -8.84 -11.35
CA GLU A 95 13.42 -9.11 -12.77
C GLU A 95 13.40 -7.78 -13.52
N LYS A 96 14.38 -7.56 -14.41
CA LYS A 96 14.52 -6.33 -15.19
C LYS A 96 14.61 -6.65 -16.68
N LYS A 97 13.96 -5.82 -17.48
CA LYS A 97 13.94 -5.94 -18.94
C LYS A 97 14.78 -4.85 -19.58
N VAL A 98 15.62 -5.27 -20.55
CA VAL A 98 16.42 -4.39 -21.40
C VAL A 98 15.94 -4.58 -22.83
N TYR A 99 15.56 -3.51 -23.47
CA TYR A 99 15.08 -3.49 -24.83
C TYR A 99 16.22 -3.08 -25.77
N VAL A 100 16.54 -3.94 -26.71
CA VAL A 100 17.56 -3.71 -27.73
C VAL A 100 16.90 -3.47 -29.07
N TYR A 101 17.17 -2.34 -29.67
CA TYR A 101 16.65 -1.95 -30.98
C TYR A 101 17.78 -2.03 -32.02
N THR A 102 17.46 -2.63 -33.17
CA THR A 102 18.40 -2.79 -34.28
C THR A 102 17.77 -2.39 -35.61
N ASN A 103 18.57 -2.26 -36.66
CA ASN A 103 18.09 -2.12 -38.02
C ASN A 103 17.60 -3.47 -38.65
N GLY A 104 17.84 -4.59 -37.93
CA GLY A 104 17.50 -5.94 -38.40
C GLY A 104 16.03 -6.34 -38.15
N LYS A 105 15.73 -7.61 -38.46
CA LYS A 105 14.43 -8.23 -38.11
C LYS A 105 14.69 -9.42 -37.16
N PRO A 106 14.05 -9.42 -35.95
CA PRO A 106 13.13 -8.40 -35.45
C PRO A 106 13.87 -7.09 -35.10
N ARG A 107 13.18 -5.94 -35.23
CA ARG A 107 13.74 -4.61 -34.91
C ARG A 107 13.90 -4.37 -33.41
N LYS A 108 13.24 -5.15 -32.58
CA LYS A 108 13.29 -5.06 -31.12
C LYS A 108 13.47 -6.44 -30.52
N SER A 109 14.45 -6.57 -29.65
CA SER A 109 14.66 -7.75 -28.80
C SER A 109 14.48 -7.35 -27.33
N THR A 110 14.02 -8.28 -26.50
CA THR A 110 13.92 -8.10 -25.06
C THR A 110 14.88 -9.04 -24.39
N LEU A 111 15.80 -8.47 -23.62
CA LEU A 111 16.68 -9.22 -22.73
C LEU A 111 16.15 -9.09 -21.29
N THR A 112 16.28 -10.15 -20.52
CA THR A 112 15.83 -10.21 -19.13
C THR A 112 17.03 -10.54 -18.25
N VAL A 113 17.21 -9.77 -17.18
CA VAL A 113 18.14 -10.13 -16.09
C VAL A 113 17.34 -10.28 -14.82
N LYS A 114 17.59 -11.33 -14.06
CA LYS A 114 16.90 -11.65 -12.82
C LYS A 114 17.88 -12.16 -11.76
N GLY A 115 17.42 -12.20 -10.52
CA GLY A 115 18.19 -12.67 -9.37
C GLY A 115 17.52 -12.29 -8.07
N SER A 116 18.22 -12.51 -6.95
CA SER A 116 17.74 -12.15 -5.62
C SER A 116 18.87 -11.55 -4.78
N VAL A 117 18.62 -10.36 -4.23
CA VAL A 117 19.57 -9.65 -3.36
C VAL A 117 19.30 -10.07 -1.91
N ILE A 118 20.31 -10.61 -1.24
CA ILE A 118 20.29 -10.86 0.20
C ILE A 118 20.75 -9.59 0.89
N GLY A 119 19.86 -8.94 1.64
CA GLY A 119 20.15 -7.74 2.40
C GLY A 119 21.09 -8.00 3.57
N SER A 120 21.98 -7.04 3.87
CA SER A 120 22.71 -7.01 5.13
C SER A 120 21.74 -6.80 6.30
N ALA A 121 22.19 -7.10 7.52
CA ALA A 121 21.38 -6.90 8.72
C ALA A 121 20.93 -5.45 8.87
N GLU A 122 21.79 -4.50 8.55
CA GLU A 122 21.53 -3.05 8.58
C GLU A 122 20.47 -2.66 7.55
N THR A 123 20.64 -3.06 6.30
CA THR A 123 19.67 -2.80 5.21
C THR A 123 18.30 -3.37 5.53
N VAL A 124 18.27 -4.60 6.09
CA VAL A 124 17.00 -5.24 6.47
C VAL A 124 16.36 -4.52 7.66
N ALA A 125 17.13 -4.13 8.68
CA ALA A 125 16.62 -3.41 9.85
C ALA A 125 16.04 -2.04 9.47
N GLU A 126 16.67 -1.34 8.53
CA GLU A 126 16.18 -0.05 8.03
C GLU A 126 14.86 -0.18 7.26
N ARG A 127 14.78 -1.15 6.34
CA ARG A 127 13.61 -1.33 5.46
C ARG A 127 12.45 -2.07 6.09
N TYR A 128 12.76 -2.96 7.02
CA TYR A 128 11.80 -3.83 7.70
C TYR A 128 12.00 -3.76 9.23
N PRO A 129 11.73 -2.57 9.84
CA PRO A 129 12.06 -2.32 11.25
C PRO A 129 11.22 -3.13 12.24
N PHE A 130 10.06 -3.64 11.82
CA PHE A 130 9.15 -4.34 12.71
C PHE A 130 9.29 -5.84 12.55
N GLY A 131 9.53 -6.58 13.64
CA GLY A 131 9.82 -8.00 13.57
C GLY A 131 9.06 -8.84 14.57
N PHE A 132 8.84 -10.10 14.20
CA PHE A 132 8.43 -11.19 15.10
C PHE A 132 9.19 -12.45 14.70
N GLY A 133 10.03 -12.94 15.61
CA GLY A 133 11.02 -13.96 15.26
C GLY A 133 11.90 -13.51 14.09
N PRO A 134 12.11 -14.37 13.08
CA PRO A 134 12.92 -14.05 11.91
C PRO A 134 12.14 -13.28 10.83
N ILE A 135 10.85 -13.11 10.98
CA ILE A 135 10.03 -12.36 10.03
C ILE A 135 10.08 -10.86 10.37
N ARG A 136 10.33 -10.06 9.36
CA ARG A 136 10.38 -8.62 9.44
C ARG A 136 9.30 -7.99 8.55
N LEU A 137 8.67 -6.92 9.01
CA LEU A 137 7.68 -6.13 8.27
C LEU A 137 8.18 -4.70 8.06
N ASN A 138 7.81 -4.10 6.95
CA ASN A 138 8.15 -2.69 6.68
C ASN A 138 7.27 -1.70 7.46
N SER A 139 6.16 -2.14 8.05
CA SER A 139 5.28 -1.32 8.88
C SER A 139 4.59 -2.14 9.97
N ALA A 140 4.36 -1.55 11.14
CA ALA A 140 3.53 -2.09 12.23
C ALA A 140 2.05 -1.67 12.09
N SER A 141 1.72 -0.87 11.10
CA SER A 141 0.36 -0.41 10.85
C SER A 141 0.08 -0.23 9.36
N MET A 142 -1.19 -0.39 8.99
CA MET A 142 -1.68 -0.23 7.63
C MET A 142 -2.83 0.78 7.61
N PRO A 143 -2.53 2.08 7.42
CA PRO A 143 -3.55 3.09 7.28
C PRO A 143 -4.23 2.99 5.91
N LEU A 144 -5.51 2.66 5.89
CA LEU A 144 -6.33 2.67 4.68
C LEU A 144 -6.83 4.08 4.32
N GLY A 145 -6.65 5.04 5.24
CA GLY A 145 -7.10 6.41 5.07
C GLY A 145 -8.63 6.55 5.07
N GLU A 146 -9.14 7.56 4.38
CA GLU A 146 -10.57 7.82 4.28
C GLU A 146 -11.22 6.91 3.24
N VAL A 147 -12.33 6.26 3.65
CA VAL A 147 -13.10 5.37 2.77
C VAL A 147 -14.58 5.74 2.90
N PHE A 148 -15.24 6.05 1.79
CA PHE A 148 -16.67 6.29 1.80
C PHE A 148 -17.43 4.99 2.05
N ARG A 149 -18.44 5.03 2.94
CA ARG A 149 -19.25 3.85 3.26
C ARG A 149 -19.86 3.25 2.00
N GLY A 150 -19.69 1.94 1.85
CA GLY A 150 -20.07 1.18 0.66
C GLY A 150 -18.95 0.99 -0.36
N ASN A 151 -17.83 1.69 -0.24
CA ASN A 151 -16.66 1.49 -1.09
C ASN A 151 -15.69 0.48 -0.46
N SER A 152 -14.86 -0.12 -1.33
CA SER A 152 -13.76 -0.99 -0.90
C SER A 152 -12.42 -0.33 -1.11
N ARG A 153 -11.41 -0.75 -0.33
CA ARG A 153 -10.02 -0.34 -0.46
C ARG A 153 -9.08 -1.51 -0.23
N ASN A 154 -8.04 -1.58 -1.05
CA ASN A 154 -6.93 -2.51 -0.89
C ASN A 154 -5.69 -1.74 -0.43
N ALA A 155 -4.90 -2.38 0.44
CA ALA A 155 -3.57 -1.93 0.81
C ALA A 155 -2.67 -3.13 1.06
N TYR A 156 -1.37 -2.90 1.16
CA TYR A 156 -0.41 -3.96 1.43
C TYR A 156 0.76 -3.43 2.25
N ILE A 157 1.35 -4.32 3.02
CA ILE A 157 2.67 -4.16 3.62
C ILE A 157 3.56 -5.28 3.10
N SER A 158 4.87 -5.05 3.06
CA SER A 158 5.84 -6.07 2.67
C SER A 158 6.57 -6.61 3.89
N GLY A 159 6.96 -7.88 3.78
CA GLY A 159 7.78 -8.54 4.78
C GLY A 159 8.99 -9.24 4.16
N TYR A 160 9.90 -9.66 5.03
CA TYR A 160 11.18 -10.26 4.69
C TYR A 160 11.50 -11.42 5.65
N ASN A 161 12.01 -12.53 5.14
CA ASN A 161 12.48 -13.66 5.94
C ASN A 161 13.99 -13.53 6.18
N THR A 162 14.40 -13.31 7.44
CA THR A 162 15.82 -13.21 7.84
C THR A 162 16.42 -14.56 8.28
N SER A 163 15.60 -15.62 8.38
CA SER A 163 16.10 -16.93 8.79
C SER A 163 16.93 -17.61 7.69
N SER A 164 17.62 -18.66 8.06
CA SER A 164 18.27 -19.59 7.14
C SER A 164 17.33 -20.69 6.63
N ASP A 165 16.06 -20.71 7.10
CA ASP A 165 15.05 -21.69 6.72
C ASP A 165 13.91 -21.07 5.91
N THR A 166 13.19 -21.90 5.18
CA THR A 166 11.95 -21.52 4.51
C THR A 166 10.84 -21.38 5.56
N MET A 167 10.15 -20.27 5.55
CA MET A 167 9.07 -19.95 6.48
C MET A 167 7.72 -20.00 5.79
N LEU A 168 6.76 -20.67 6.40
CA LEU A 168 5.35 -20.58 6.03
C LEU A 168 4.69 -19.47 6.87
N VAL A 169 4.19 -18.44 6.22
CA VAL A 169 3.64 -17.24 6.87
C VAL A 169 2.15 -17.10 6.58
N HIS A 170 1.36 -16.94 7.63
CA HIS A 170 -0.08 -16.74 7.55
C HIS A 170 -0.49 -15.44 8.23
N ALA A 171 -1.56 -14.86 7.73
CA ALA A 171 -2.23 -13.70 8.33
C ALA A 171 -3.70 -14.05 8.59
N ALA A 172 -4.19 -13.66 9.76
CA ALA A 172 -5.59 -13.86 10.15
C ALA A 172 -6.16 -12.61 10.81
N ILE A 173 -7.42 -12.32 10.55
CA ILE A 173 -8.16 -11.22 11.16
C ILE A 173 -9.58 -11.67 11.48
N ASN A 174 -10.05 -11.35 12.67
CA ASN A 174 -11.45 -11.58 13.06
C ASN A 174 -12.28 -10.33 12.73
N SER A 175 -12.60 -10.16 11.45
CA SER A 175 -13.37 -9.00 10.97
C SER A 175 -14.37 -9.43 9.91
N LYS A 176 -15.57 -8.83 9.92
CA LYS A 176 -16.61 -9.07 8.90
C LYS A 176 -16.42 -8.20 7.64
N TYR A 177 -15.54 -7.23 7.69
CA TYR A 177 -15.35 -6.23 6.64
C TYR A 177 -13.91 -6.09 6.16
N ILE A 178 -12.96 -6.77 6.81
CA ILE A 178 -11.57 -6.85 6.40
C ILE A 178 -11.19 -8.31 6.17
N SER A 179 -10.51 -8.58 5.06
CA SER A 179 -9.82 -9.84 4.79
C SER A 179 -8.35 -9.59 4.49
N CYS A 180 -7.51 -10.59 4.74
CA CYS A 180 -6.07 -10.49 4.50
C CYS A 180 -5.52 -11.78 3.89
N HIS A 181 -4.45 -11.64 3.09
CA HIS A 181 -3.74 -12.74 2.43
C HIS A 181 -2.25 -12.46 2.39
N VAL A 182 -1.44 -13.51 2.51
CA VAL A 182 0.02 -13.45 2.37
C VAL A 182 0.40 -14.03 1.01
N LEU A 183 1.28 -13.36 0.25
CA LEU A 183 1.70 -13.74 -1.09
C LEU A 183 3.21 -13.46 -1.33
N PRO A 184 4.02 -14.46 -1.66
CA PRO A 184 3.73 -15.88 -1.42
C PRO A 184 3.60 -16.17 0.07
N ASP A 185 3.00 -17.29 0.47
CA ASP A 185 2.90 -17.73 1.86
C ASP A 185 4.12 -18.54 2.32
N THR A 186 4.83 -19.14 1.36
CA THR A 186 6.06 -19.89 1.56
C THR A 186 7.25 -19.04 1.15
N ILE A 187 8.05 -18.61 2.13
CA ILE A 187 9.09 -17.61 1.95
C ILE A 187 10.47 -18.22 2.20
N GLU A 188 11.27 -18.34 1.16
CA GLU A 188 12.65 -18.79 1.25
C GLU A 188 13.53 -17.84 2.08
N PRO A 189 14.70 -18.29 2.55
CA PRO A 189 15.72 -17.41 3.15
C PRO A 189 16.04 -16.20 2.26
N GLY A 190 15.94 -14.99 2.83
CA GLY A 190 16.13 -13.74 2.09
C GLY A 190 14.97 -13.37 1.15
N GLY A 191 13.86 -14.11 1.21
CA GLY A 191 12.68 -13.87 0.40
C GLY A 191 11.81 -12.73 0.93
N ILE A 192 11.08 -12.09 0.02
CA ILE A 192 10.08 -11.05 0.30
C ILE A 192 8.68 -11.64 0.14
N PHE A 193 7.75 -11.15 0.93
CA PHE A 193 6.32 -11.42 0.78
C PHE A 193 5.51 -10.14 0.95
N ILE A 194 4.25 -10.20 0.56
CA ILE A 194 3.28 -9.12 0.72
C ILE A 194 2.12 -9.62 1.56
N VAL A 195 1.72 -8.84 2.56
CA VAL A 195 0.43 -9.01 3.23
C VAL A 195 -0.54 -8.04 2.57
N SER A 196 -1.45 -8.57 1.79
CA SER A 196 -2.53 -7.83 1.13
C SER A 196 -3.74 -7.79 2.04
N VAL A 197 -4.33 -6.62 2.22
CA VAL A 197 -5.56 -6.40 2.98
C VAL A 197 -6.62 -5.80 2.06
N HIS A 198 -7.78 -6.42 2.05
CA HIS A 198 -9.00 -5.90 1.41
C HIS A 198 -9.98 -5.46 2.48
N CYS A 199 -10.49 -4.23 2.37
CA CYS A 199 -11.50 -3.68 3.27
C CYS A 199 -12.75 -3.30 2.47
N SER A 200 -13.93 -3.78 2.90
CA SER A 200 -15.24 -3.35 2.42
C SER A 200 -15.92 -2.50 3.50
N SER A 201 -15.93 -1.19 3.33
CA SER A 201 -16.43 -0.26 4.35
C SER A 201 -17.94 -0.35 4.61
N ALA A 202 -18.70 -1.08 3.76
CA ALA A 202 -20.13 -1.35 4.00
C ALA A 202 -20.35 -2.12 5.31
N GLY A 203 -19.46 -3.07 5.61
CA GLY A 203 -19.51 -3.89 6.83
C GLY A 203 -18.81 -3.28 8.04
N ALA A 204 -18.19 -2.10 7.91
CA ALA A 204 -17.50 -1.46 9.03
C ALA A 204 -18.49 -1.16 10.18
N PRO A 205 -18.12 -1.48 11.45
CA PRO A 205 -19.04 -1.38 12.57
C PRO A 205 -19.45 0.07 12.87
N GLN A 206 -18.55 1.02 12.60
CA GLN A 206 -18.76 2.40 13.02
C GLN A 206 -18.48 3.40 11.88
N TRP A 207 -19.08 4.57 11.97
CA TRP A 207 -18.68 5.76 11.24
C TRP A 207 -17.42 6.37 11.87
N GLY A 208 -16.59 7.03 11.05
CA GLY A 208 -15.34 7.61 11.49
C GLY A 208 -14.25 6.57 11.65
N PHE A 209 -13.44 6.71 12.70
CA PHE A 209 -12.28 5.86 12.94
C PHE A 209 -12.67 4.44 13.33
N ASN A 210 -12.06 3.47 12.65
CA ASN A 210 -12.11 2.04 12.94
C ASN A 210 -10.68 1.50 12.92
N ALA A 211 -10.38 0.59 13.83
CA ALA A 211 -9.10 -0.11 13.89
C ALA A 211 -9.33 -1.60 14.18
N ASP A 212 -8.59 -2.43 13.48
CA ASP A 212 -8.58 -3.89 13.66
C ASP A 212 -7.14 -4.40 13.68
N THR A 213 -6.92 -5.52 14.33
CA THR A 213 -5.59 -6.14 14.45
C THR A 213 -5.53 -7.39 13.59
N VAL A 214 -4.58 -7.41 12.66
CA VAL A 214 -4.18 -8.62 11.93
C VAL A 214 -3.16 -9.38 12.77
N LYS A 215 -3.43 -10.65 13.03
CA LYS A 215 -2.48 -11.59 13.64
C LYS A 215 -1.66 -12.23 12.54
N MET A 216 -0.37 -12.33 12.76
CA MET A 216 0.60 -12.99 11.88
C MET A 216 1.13 -14.22 12.58
N MET A 217 1.28 -15.31 11.84
CA MET A 217 1.92 -16.54 12.30
C MET A 217 2.97 -16.96 11.29
N ALA A 218 4.13 -17.38 11.76
CA ALA A 218 5.20 -17.89 10.92
C ALA A 218 5.70 -19.23 11.50
N HIS A 219 5.84 -20.22 10.64
CA HIS A 219 6.32 -21.56 10.98
C HIS A 219 7.55 -21.87 10.15
N SER A 220 8.58 -22.45 10.78
CA SER A 220 9.69 -23.06 10.06
C SER A 220 9.20 -24.28 9.28
N LEU A 221 9.59 -24.39 8.01
CA LEU A 221 9.16 -25.53 7.18
C LEU A 221 9.94 -26.81 7.51
N HIS A 222 11.18 -26.69 7.95
CA HIS A 222 12.07 -27.81 8.28
C HIS A 222 12.38 -27.95 9.77
N GLY A 223 11.91 -26.99 10.59
CA GLY A 223 12.07 -26.94 12.05
C GLY A 223 10.74 -27.02 12.79
N THR A 224 10.80 -26.78 14.09
CA THR A 224 9.64 -26.77 14.99
C THR A 224 9.26 -25.36 15.47
N GLU A 225 10.00 -24.35 15.06
CA GLU A 225 9.85 -22.98 15.53
C GLU A 225 8.58 -22.35 14.97
N GLN A 226 7.86 -21.68 15.86
CA GLN A 226 6.65 -20.91 15.56
C GLN A 226 6.79 -19.52 16.16
N TYR A 227 6.35 -18.53 15.42
CA TYR A 227 6.43 -17.12 15.81
C TYR A 227 5.10 -16.44 15.56
N GLU A 228 4.74 -15.52 16.48
CA GLU A 228 3.52 -14.74 16.37
C GLU A 228 3.86 -13.26 16.34
N GLY A 229 3.11 -12.53 15.54
CA GLY A 229 3.19 -11.08 15.38
C GLY A 229 1.84 -10.46 15.12
N LYS A 230 1.82 -9.15 15.04
CA LYS A 230 0.60 -8.41 14.73
C LYS A 230 0.92 -7.06 14.09
N PHE A 231 -0.03 -6.54 13.33
CA PHE A 231 -0.07 -5.14 12.91
C PHE A 231 -1.51 -4.63 12.89
N ASN A 232 -1.68 -3.31 12.95
CA ASN A 232 -3.00 -2.69 12.99
C ASN A 232 -3.41 -2.20 11.59
N VAL A 233 -4.67 -2.44 11.24
CA VAL A 233 -5.34 -1.87 10.07
C VAL A 233 -6.26 -0.76 10.55
N MET A 234 -6.13 0.43 9.98
CA MET A 234 -6.87 1.61 10.40
C MET A 234 -7.55 2.26 9.21
N LEU A 235 -8.80 2.67 9.38
CA LEU A 235 -9.55 3.39 8.35
C LEU A 235 -10.50 4.42 8.97
N GLN A 236 -10.84 5.42 8.18
CA GLN A 236 -11.86 6.41 8.53
C GLN A 236 -13.04 6.31 7.57
N VAL A 237 -14.18 5.81 8.08
CA VAL A 237 -15.40 5.65 7.29
C VAL A 237 -16.14 6.98 7.23
N LYS A 238 -16.35 7.48 6.01
CA LYS A 238 -17.07 8.75 5.76
C LYS A 238 -18.34 8.55 4.95
N GLU A 239 -19.31 9.46 5.12
CA GLU A 239 -20.48 9.58 4.25
C GLU A 239 -20.08 10.27 2.93
N ASN A 240 -20.64 9.83 1.81
CA ASN A 240 -20.34 10.38 0.50
C ASN A 240 -21.41 11.40 0.07
N PHE A 241 -21.06 12.66 0.10
CA PHE A 241 -21.94 13.76 -0.31
C PHE A 241 -21.67 14.24 -1.75
N SER A 242 -20.72 13.66 -2.48
CA SER A 242 -20.33 14.14 -3.81
C SER A 242 -21.43 14.04 -4.87
N ARG A 243 -22.37 13.11 -4.68
CA ARG A 243 -23.47 12.87 -5.62
C ARG A 243 -24.75 13.65 -5.28
N MET A 244 -24.73 14.49 -4.25
CA MET A 244 -25.89 15.31 -3.90
C MET A 244 -26.17 16.37 -4.97
N THR A 245 -27.42 16.44 -5.40
CA THR A 245 -27.91 17.54 -6.27
C THR A 245 -27.96 18.85 -5.49
N GLU A 246 -27.98 19.98 -6.17
CA GLU A 246 -28.13 21.27 -5.51
C GLU A 246 -29.42 21.39 -4.67
N LYS A 247 -30.52 20.77 -5.11
CA LYS A 247 -31.78 20.72 -4.35
C LYS A 247 -31.57 19.97 -3.04
N GLN A 248 -30.90 18.82 -3.09
CA GLN A 248 -30.58 18.04 -1.87
C GLN A 248 -29.67 18.82 -0.93
N ARG A 249 -28.63 19.50 -1.45
CA ARG A 249 -27.73 20.36 -0.64
C ARG A 249 -28.50 21.50 0.04
N ARG A 250 -29.36 22.23 -0.68
CA ARG A 250 -30.17 23.32 -0.10
C ARG A 250 -31.19 22.86 0.95
N ASN A 251 -31.54 21.59 0.94
CA ASN A 251 -32.49 21.00 1.90
C ASN A 251 -31.77 20.14 2.96
N ALA A 252 -30.44 20.02 2.89
CA ALA A 252 -29.68 19.19 3.79
C ALA A 252 -29.87 19.54 5.28
N PRO A 253 -29.64 18.60 6.19
CA PRO A 253 -29.53 18.89 7.61
C PRO A 253 -28.33 19.81 7.86
N VAL A 254 -28.41 20.62 8.88
CA VAL A 254 -27.31 21.49 9.33
C VAL A 254 -27.20 21.35 10.84
N ILE A 255 -26.04 20.88 11.29
CA ILE A 255 -25.75 20.72 12.71
C ILE A 255 -25.36 22.07 13.34
N GLU A 256 -25.97 22.39 14.46
CA GLU A 256 -25.55 23.46 15.34
C GLU A 256 -25.30 22.88 16.73
N VAL A 257 -24.15 23.16 17.30
CA VAL A 257 -23.76 22.72 18.65
C VAL A 257 -23.71 23.92 19.56
N SER A 258 -24.33 23.86 20.73
CA SER A 258 -24.47 25.00 21.65
C SER A 258 -23.17 25.45 22.30
N THR A 259 -22.08 24.71 22.18
CA THR A 259 -20.75 25.02 22.74
C THR A 259 -19.66 24.43 21.89
N ASP A 260 -18.48 24.98 21.95
CA ASP A 260 -17.23 24.43 21.36
C ASP A 260 -16.35 23.71 22.40
N LYS A 261 -16.72 23.81 23.69
CA LYS A 261 -15.97 23.26 24.81
C LYS A 261 -16.91 22.68 25.87
N VAL A 262 -16.56 21.53 26.44
CA VAL A 262 -17.13 20.98 27.66
C VAL A 262 -16.08 21.05 28.76
N ASP A 263 -16.39 21.82 29.81
CA ASP A 263 -15.50 22.04 30.94
C ASP A 263 -16.00 21.28 32.17
N PHE A 264 -15.24 20.31 32.63
CA PHE A 264 -15.52 19.59 33.88
C PHE A 264 -15.10 20.35 35.10
N GLU A 265 -14.36 21.47 34.94
CA GLU A 265 -13.77 22.26 36.02
C GLU A 265 -12.78 21.43 36.85
N THR A 266 -12.69 21.73 38.15
CA THR A 266 -11.95 20.92 39.12
C THR A 266 -12.91 19.99 39.83
N CYS A 267 -12.68 18.67 39.70
CA CYS A 267 -13.51 17.62 40.28
C CYS A 267 -12.72 16.73 41.25
N ALA A 268 -13.44 16.13 42.17
CA ALA A 268 -12.89 15.15 43.11
C ALA A 268 -12.66 13.80 42.41
N PRO A 269 -11.65 13.02 42.85
CA PRO A 269 -11.49 11.65 42.37
C PRO A 269 -12.62 10.75 42.91
N ASN A 270 -12.90 9.65 42.18
CA ASN A 270 -13.92 8.65 42.52
C ASN A 270 -15.38 9.13 42.49
N GLU A 271 -15.65 10.32 41.96
CA GLU A 271 -16.99 10.82 41.73
C GLU A 271 -17.18 11.13 40.23
N PRO A 272 -18.05 10.42 39.51
CA PRO A 272 -18.27 10.69 38.09
C PRO A 272 -18.91 12.07 37.89
N VAL A 273 -18.43 12.83 36.93
CA VAL A 273 -18.90 14.19 36.65
C VAL A 273 -19.55 14.21 35.26
N THR A 274 -20.82 14.64 35.20
CA THR A 274 -21.55 14.80 33.95
C THR A 274 -21.75 16.26 33.60
N ARG A 275 -21.51 16.61 32.34
CA ARG A 275 -21.84 17.89 31.72
C ARG A 275 -22.72 17.65 30.51
N THR A 276 -23.56 18.60 30.19
CA THR A 276 -24.50 18.49 29.05
C THR A 276 -24.34 19.69 28.12
N PHE A 277 -24.62 19.43 26.83
CA PHE A 277 -24.79 20.46 25.80
C PHE A 277 -25.90 20.02 24.83
N THR A 278 -26.31 20.91 23.94
CA THR A 278 -27.37 20.60 22.97
C THR A 278 -26.83 20.61 21.53
N ILE A 279 -27.41 19.72 20.72
CA ILE A 279 -27.25 19.71 19.27
C ILE A 279 -28.60 20.03 18.66
N THR A 280 -28.67 21.01 17.75
CA THR A 280 -29.90 21.44 17.09
C THR A 280 -29.77 21.27 15.58
N ASN A 281 -30.84 20.78 14.95
CA ASN A 281 -30.89 20.76 13.47
C ASN A 281 -31.44 22.08 12.93
N ARG A 282 -30.58 22.91 12.34
CA ARG A 282 -30.94 24.17 11.67
C ARG A 282 -31.27 23.98 10.20
N GLY A 283 -31.04 22.77 9.66
CA GLY A 283 -31.37 22.43 8.28
C GLY A 283 -32.83 22.07 8.08
N LYS A 284 -33.15 21.54 6.91
CA LYS A 284 -34.54 21.20 6.53
C LYS A 284 -34.82 19.70 6.59
N ASP A 285 -33.81 18.87 6.21
CA ASP A 285 -33.92 17.42 6.25
C ASP A 285 -33.51 16.88 7.63
N VAL A 286 -33.73 15.59 7.88
CA VAL A 286 -33.42 14.95 9.16
C VAL A 286 -31.94 14.88 9.39
N LEU A 287 -31.48 15.50 10.48
CA LEU A 287 -30.11 15.35 10.97
C LEU A 287 -29.99 14.03 11.72
N ARG A 288 -29.01 13.20 11.34
CA ARG A 288 -28.69 11.92 11.98
C ARG A 288 -27.32 12.02 12.65
N LEU A 289 -27.29 11.82 13.95
CA LEU A 289 -26.06 11.68 14.71
C LEU A 289 -25.53 10.27 14.50
N ARG A 290 -24.48 10.14 13.71
CA ARG A 290 -23.87 8.84 13.32
C ARG A 290 -23.02 8.25 14.42
N ARG A 291 -22.28 9.10 15.14
CA ARG A 291 -21.39 8.69 16.23
C ARG A 291 -21.01 9.89 17.10
N LEU A 292 -20.95 9.65 18.40
CA LEU A 292 -20.26 10.47 19.38
C LEU A 292 -19.01 9.67 19.80
N PHE A 293 -17.82 10.24 19.64
CA PHE A 293 -16.57 9.49 19.83
C PHE A 293 -15.59 10.30 20.66
N VAL A 294 -15.12 9.70 21.75
CA VAL A 294 -13.96 10.14 22.54
C VAL A 294 -12.89 9.06 22.44
N PRO A 295 -11.58 9.36 22.33
CA PRO A 295 -10.53 8.36 22.30
C PRO A 295 -10.62 7.38 23.48
N GLU A 296 -10.29 6.10 23.22
CA GLU A 296 -10.25 5.08 24.27
C GLU A 296 -9.19 5.42 25.33
N GLY A 297 -9.43 4.99 26.57
CA GLY A 297 -8.52 5.24 27.70
C GLY A 297 -8.73 6.60 28.37
N GLU A 298 -9.57 7.46 27.82
CA GLU A 298 -9.86 8.77 28.41
C GLU A 298 -10.87 8.70 29.59
N GLY A 299 -11.50 7.54 29.85
CA GLY A 299 -12.51 7.41 30.90
C GLY A 299 -13.70 8.36 30.70
N ILE A 300 -13.99 8.75 29.46
CA ILE A 300 -15.07 9.66 29.12
C ILE A 300 -16.05 8.95 28.19
N THR A 301 -17.33 9.05 28.52
CA THR A 301 -18.44 8.58 27.69
C THR A 301 -19.31 9.74 27.24
N ALA A 302 -19.81 9.67 25.99
CA ALA A 302 -20.75 10.65 25.47
C ALA A 302 -21.97 9.93 24.90
N THR A 303 -23.17 10.35 25.32
CA THR A 303 -24.43 9.78 24.87
C THR A 303 -25.42 10.89 24.50
N SER A 304 -26.27 10.62 23.52
CA SER A 304 -27.35 11.53 23.11
C SER A 304 -28.70 10.92 23.49
N ASP A 305 -29.65 11.76 23.88
CA ASP A 305 -31.03 11.34 24.19
C ASP A 305 -31.83 10.93 22.94
N ARG A 306 -31.31 11.31 21.74
CA ARG A 306 -31.85 10.90 20.43
C ARG A 306 -30.82 11.03 19.32
N ASP A 307 -30.91 10.16 18.32
CA ASP A 307 -29.97 10.10 17.20
C ASP A 307 -30.50 10.75 15.92
N GLU A 308 -31.83 11.06 15.86
CA GLU A 308 -32.46 11.72 14.72
C GLU A 308 -33.22 12.98 15.16
N LEU A 309 -32.93 14.08 14.45
CA LEU A 309 -33.51 15.40 14.71
C LEU A 309 -34.19 15.92 13.45
N LYS A 310 -35.49 16.11 13.51
CA LYS A 310 -36.22 16.84 12.47
C LYS A 310 -35.86 18.33 12.52
N LYS A 311 -36.22 19.07 11.48
CA LYS A 311 -36.01 20.53 11.42
C LYS A 311 -36.40 21.23 12.73
N GLY A 312 -35.47 21.99 13.31
CA GLY A 312 -35.65 22.76 14.53
C GLY A 312 -35.66 21.94 15.83
N GLN A 313 -35.54 20.63 15.77
CA GLN A 313 -35.44 19.81 16.98
C GLN A 313 -34.03 19.81 17.55
N SER A 314 -33.90 19.62 18.84
CA SER A 314 -32.65 19.51 19.55
C SER A 314 -32.54 18.17 20.29
N ALA A 315 -31.32 17.70 20.45
CA ALA A 315 -30.94 16.59 21.33
C ALA A 315 -30.05 17.11 22.45
N THR A 316 -30.16 16.50 23.62
CA THR A 316 -29.25 16.72 24.75
C THR A 316 -28.17 15.66 24.71
N VAL A 317 -26.90 16.11 24.66
CA VAL A 317 -25.74 15.23 24.78
C VAL A 317 -25.21 15.31 26.19
N SER A 318 -25.09 14.14 26.84
CA SER A 318 -24.48 13.99 28.15
C SER A 318 -23.05 13.47 27.99
N VAL A 319 -22.08 14.17 28.58
CA VAL A 319 -20.67 13.77 28.60
C VAL A 319 -20.28 13.51 30.05
N THR A 320 -19.91 12.25 30.34
CA THR A 320 -19.58 11.80 31.69
C THR A 320 -18.11 11.46 31.78
N LEU A 321 -17.40 12.10 32.68
CA LEU A 321 -16.02 11.80 33.06
C LEU A 321 -16.03 10.83 34.25
N ASP A 322 -15.44 9.65 34.06
CA ASP A 322 -15.11 8.73 35.15
C ASP A 322 -13.79 9.16 35.78
N THR A 323 -13.83 9.58 37.02
CA THR A 323 -12.67 10.08 37.77
C THR A 323 -11.97 8.99 38.60
N SER A 324 -12.47 7.73 38.60
CA SER A 324 -11.99 6.66 39.50
C SER A 324 -10.52 6.27 39.27
N ALA A 325 -10.02 6.41 38.03
CA ALA A 325 -8.65 6.09 37.65
C ALA A 325 -7.80 7.34 37.35
N ARG A 326 -8.23 8.57 37.80
CA ARG A 326 -7.67 9.83 37.30
C ARG A 326 -7.24 10.82 38.39
N ALA A 327 -6.95 10.37 39.60
CA ALA A 327 -6.45 11.28 40.64
C ALA A 327 -5.20 12.05 40.17
N ASN A 328 -5.14 13.35 40.47
CA ASN A 328 -4.07 14.26 40.06
C ASN A 328 -3.79 14.31 38.56
N SER A 329 -4.84 14.31 37.73
CA SER A 329 -4.71 14.31 36.27
C SER A 329 -5.46 15.48 35.62
N VAL A 330 -5.00 15.84 34.40
CA VAL A 330 -5.64 16.84 33.54
C VAL A 330 -6.40 16.13 32.42
N VAL A 331 -7.64 16.52 32.22
CA VAL A 331 -8.44 16.16 31.03
C VAL A 331 -8.16 17.20 29.96
N ASN A 332 -7.69 16.74 28.78
CA ASN A 332 -7.51 17.58 27.61
C ASN A 332 -7.59 16.69 26.35
N THR A 333 -8.80 16.43 25.91
CA THR A 333 -9.09 15.56 24.77
C THR A 333 -10.21 16.14 23.90
N LEU A 334 -10.64 15.41 22.88
CA LEU A 334 -11.67 15.85 21.95
C LEU A 334 -12.85 14.89 21.92
N LEU A 335 -14.05 15.43 21.98
CA LEU A 335 -15.27 14.73 21.54
C LEU A 335 -15.49 15.01 20.05
N THR A 336 -15.55 13.97 19.27
CA THR A 336 -15.87 14.05 17.85
C THR A 336 -17.33 13.62 17.63
N ILE A 337 -18.11 14.49 16.98
CA ILE A 337 -19.49 14.25 16.56
C ILE A 337 -19.48 14.00 15.06
N ILE A 338 -19.99 12.87 14.61
CA ILE A 338 -20.16 12.55 13.20
C ILE A 338 -21.65 12.56 12.86
N ALA A 339 -22.02 13.33 11.84
CA ALA A 339 -23.40 13.50 11.42
C ALA A 339 -23.52 13.49 9.88
N ASN A 340 -24.75 13.40 9.37
CA ASN A 340 -25.04 13.47 7.94
C ASN A 340 -25.19 14.90 7.40
N ASP A 341 -24.57 15.87 8.05
CA ASP A 341 -24.47 17.25 7.54
C ASP A 341 -23.40 17.30 6.43
N PRO A 342 -23.73 17.64 5.17
CA PRO A 342 -22.76 17.68 4.09
C PRO A 342 -21.78 18.85 4.17
N TYR A 343 -22.04 19.86 4.99
CA TYR A 343 -21.18 21.02 5.18
C TYR A 343 -20.24 20.84 6.36
N THR A 344 -20.72 20.16 7.43
CA THR A 344 -19.97 19.91 8.65
C THR A 344 -20.19 18.45 9.10
N PRO A 345 -19.69 17.46 8.33
CA PRO A 345 -19.91 16.05 8.63
C PRO A 345 -19.23 15.57 9.89
N GLN A 346 -18.26 16.34 10.39
CA GLN A 346 -17.53 16.09 11.62
C GLN A 346 -17.33 17.40 12.37
N THR A 347 -17.79 17.43 13.63
CA THR A 347 -17.60 18.54 14.57
C THR A 347 -16.76 18.05 15.74
N GLN A 348 -15.85 18.87 16.24
CA GLN A 348 -15.03 18.55 17.39
C GLN A 348 -15.25 19.56 18.51
N LEU A 349 -15.47 19.06 19.73
CA LEU A 349 -15.53 19.84 20.94
C LEU A 349 -14.34 19.50 21.83
N ARG A 350 -13.73 20.50 22.44
CA ARG A 350 -12.69 20.29 23.43
C ARG A 350 -13.30 19.87 24.76
N LEU A 351 -12.76 18.81 25.36
CA LEU A 351 -13.08 18.35 26.72
C LEU A 351 -11.94 18.70 27.65
N VAL A 352 -12.17 19.50 28.67
CA VAL A 352 -11.15 19.95 29.61
C VAL A 352 -11.61 19.78 31.06
N GLY A 353 -10.66 19.61 31.97
CA GLY A 353 -10.91 19.51 33.40
C GLY A 353 -9.68 19.14 34.20
N ILE A 354 -9.77 19.21 35.53
CA ILE A 354 -8.71 18.80 36.45
C ILE A 354 -9.33 17.88 37.50
N VAL A 355 -8.76 16.71 37.70
CA VAL A 355 -9.12 15.78 38.77
C VAL A 355 -8.05 15.89 39.88
N LYS A 356 -8.43 16.35 41.06
CA LYS A 356 -7.50 16.54 42.18
C LYS A 356 -7.66 15.46 43.22
#